data_4521610f5d779130703267a9d28b9e64
#
_entry.id   4521610f5d779130703267a9d28b9e64
#
_cell.length_a   1.000
_cell.length_b   1.000
_cell.length_c   1.000
_cell.angle_alpha   90.00
_cell.angle_beta   90.00
_cell.angle_gamma   90.00
#
_symmetry.space_group_name_H-M   'P 1'
#
loop_
_entity.id
_entity.type
_entity.pdbx_description
1 polymer ?
#
loop_
_entity_poly.entity_id
_entity_poly.type
_entity_poly.pdbx_seq_one_letter_code
_entity_poly.pdbx_strand_id
1 'polypeptide(L)'
;MSSVLDLVRPDLRAFAGYASARREKGGGHVWLNANESPWPSSADSGLGLNRYPEPQPAGLRARMAELYGVPVDRLMVTRGSDEGIDLLVRAFCRAGVDGVLVAPPCFGMYAVSARVQNAPLVELPLEDHGGRFSLDLIGVEDVLTHGDVRVVFLCSPANPTGQALSLKEIARLAKAAAGHAVLAVDEAYAEFSSVASARSLMDEFPHLVLLRTLSKAYALAGARIGAVLAVPEVIEVLRSLAAPYAVAAPSASLALSALGETALAQARDRVATTIREREALLQSLRRVDGVVHVYPSEGNFLLVRFADADSALARFLAAGVVVRDMRSMPQLGDALRISVGAPEENQAMIAALGGEKTR
;
A
#
# COMPACT_ATOMS: atom_id res chain seq x y z
N MET A 1 9.92 26.23 13.01
CA MET A 1 9.70 25.09 12.09
C MET A 1 8.25 25.17 11.63
N SER A 2 7.98 25.08 10.33
CA SER A 2 6.61 25.03 9.80
C SER A 2 5.91 23.78 10.31
N SER A 3 4.65 23.91 10.72
CA SER A 3 3.83 22.74 11.13
C SER A 3 3.46 21.92 9.90
N VAL A 4 3.38 20.59 10.04
CA VAL A 4 2.82 19.71 8.98
C VAL A 4 1.39 20.12 8.60
N LEU A 5 0.65 20.76 9.51
CA LEU A 5 -0.69 21.29 9.25
C LEU A 5 -0.68 22.46 8.24
N ASP A 6 0.46 23.13 8.03
CA ASP A 6 0.58 24.17 7.01
C ASP A 6 0.50 23.60 5.58
N LEU A 7 0.80 22.30 5.42
CA LEU A 7 0.66 21.57 4.16
C LEU A 7 -0.80 21.16 3.86
N VAL A 8 -1.66 21.09 4.87
CA VAL A 8 -3.08 20.76 4.70
C VAL A 8 -3.77 21.84 3.91
N ARG A 9 -4.66 21.47 3.01
CA ARG A 9 -5.51 22.39 2.26
C ARG A 9 -6.14 23.41 3.22
N PRO A 10 -6.08 24.73 2.92
CA PRO A 10 -6.54 25.77 3.84
C PRO A 10 -8.01 25.64 4.23
N ASP A 11 -8.87 25.17 3.31
CA ASP A 11 -10.30 24.95 3.54
C ASP A 11 -10.59 23.77 4.48
N LEU A 12 -9.61 22.89 4.73
CA LEU A 12 -9.74 21.72 5.59
C LEU A 12 -9.13 21.89 6.99
N ARG A 13 -8.37 22.95 7.22
CA ARG A 13 -7.66 23.15 8.52
C ARG A 13 -8.61 23.26 9.72
N ALA A 14 -9.80 23.81 9.51
CA ALA A 14 -10.85 23.92 10.53
C ALA A 14 -12.04 22.96 10.30
N PHE A 15 -11.89 22.00 9.36
CA PHE A 15 -12.97 21.08 9.03
C PHE A 15 -13.09 19.98 10.08
N ALA A 16 -14.21 20.00 10.84
CA ALA A 16 -14.44 19.04 11.92
C ALA A 16 -14.87 17.64 11.43
N GLY A 17 -15.23 17.50 10.14
CA GLY A 17 -15.75 16.26 9.57
C GLY A 17 -17.18 15.96 10.05
N TYR A 18 -17.66 14.78 9.67
CA TYR A 18 -18.98 14.30 10.09
C TYR A 18 -18.98 13.82 11.53
N ALA A 19 -19.88 14.38 12.37
CA ALA A 19 -20.15 13.89 13.71
C ALA A 19 -21.05 12.65 13.64
N SER A 20 -20.45 11.46 13.71
CA SER A 20 -21.23 10.21 13.67
C SER A 20 -21.94 9.97 15.00
N ALA A 21 -23.16 9.41 14.94
CA ALA A 21 -23.94 9.05 16.12
C ALA A 21 -23.19 8.12 17.10
N ARG A 22 -22.23 7.32 16.60
CA ARG A 22 -21.36 6.45 17.41
C ARG A 22 -20.27 7.19 18.17
N ARG A 23 -20.05 8.48 17.89
CA ARG A 23 -19.14 9.34 18.70
C ARG A 23 -19.83 9.94 19.93
N GLU A 24 -21.15 9.87 20.00
CA GLU A 24 -21.89 10.34 21.18
C GLU A 24 -21.52 9.46 22.39
N LYS A 25 -20.87 10.09 23.36
CA LYS A 25 -20.45 9.45 24.61
C LYS A 25 -21.65 9.34 25.55
N GLY A 26 -22.52 8.34 25.36
CA GLY A 26 -23.57 7.99 26.28
C GLY A 26 -23.30 6.62 26.89
N GLY A 27 -23.25 6.49 28.18
CA GLY A 27 -23.14 5.20 28.90
C GLY A 27 -24.39 4.33 28.82
N GLY A 28 -25.23 4.54 27.80
CA GLY A 28 -26.51 3.83 27.65
C GLY A 28 -26.34 2.47 26.95
N HIS A 29 -27.25 1.56 27.23
CA HIS A 29 -27.35 0.23 26.61
C HIS A 29 -28.53 0.13 25.62
N VAL A 30 -29.34 1.20 25.48
CA VAL A 30 -30.42 1.31 24.48
C VAL A 30 -30.02 2.35 23.46
N TRP A 31 -29.78 1.92 22.21
CA TRP A 31 -29.27 2.77 21.13
C TRP A 31 -30.39 3.10 20.15
N LEU A 32 -30.84 4.37 20.13
CA LEU A 32 -31.93 4.90 19.31
C LEU A 32 -31.51 6.17 18.53
N ASN A 33 -30.22 6.34 18.27
CA ASN A 33 -29.62 7.57 17.77
C ASN A 33 -29.10 7.51 16.33
N ALA A 34 -29.26 6.37 15.64
CA ALA A 34 -28.69 6.17 14.30
C ALA A 34 -29.69 5.59 13.27
N ASN A 35 -30.99 5.58 13.60
CA ASN A 35 -32.06 5.04 12.75
C ASN A 35 -31.87 3.59 12.31
N GLU A 36 -31.15 2.83 13.11
CA GLU A 36 -30.82 1.43 12.88
C GLU A 36 -32.03 0.52 13.15
N SER A 37 -32.13 -0.62 12.44
CA SER A 37 -33.13 -1.61 12.80
C SER A 37 -32.92 -2.14 14.23
N PRO A 38 -33.97 -2.25 15.05
CA PRO A 38 -33.85 -2.85 16.37
C PRO A 38 -33.64 -4.37 16.32
N TRP A 39 -33.90 -5.02 15.19
CA TRP A 39 -33.76 -6.45 15.00
C TRP A 39 -32.65 -6.77 14.00
N PRO A 40 -31.85 -7.82 14.23
CA PRO A 40 -30.88 -8.28 13.25
C PRO A 40 -31.60 -8.83 12.01
N SER A 41 -30.89 -8.83 10.88
CA SER A 41 -31.34 -9.53 9.67
C SER A 41 -31.39 -11.04 9.94
N SER A 42 -32.34 -11.75 9.31
CA SER A 42 -32.36 -13.22 9.32
C SER A 42 -31.11 -13.88 8.74
N ALA A 43 -30.36 -13.14 7.94
CA ALA A 43 -29.07 -13.57 7.37
C ALA A 43 -27.88 -13.26 8.29
N ASP A 44 -28.09 -12.55 9.40
CA ASP A 44 -27.04 -12.23 10.37
C ASP A 44 -26.80 -13.43 11.29
N SER A 45 -25.62 -14.02 11.21
CA SER A 45 -25.20 -15.16 12.03
C SER A 45 -24.64 -14.74 13.40
N GLY A 46 -25.20 -13.71 14.01
CA GLY A 46 -24.83 -13.25 15.36
C GLY A 46 -23.74 -12.17 15.38
N LEU A 47 -23.47 -11.54 14.24
CA LEU A 47 -22.48 -10.47 14.12
C LEU A 47 -23.01 -9.10 14.52
N GLY A 48 -24.32 -8.94 14.69
CA GLY A 48 -24.95 -7.67 15.08
C GLY A 48 -24.91 -6.61 13.98
N LEU A 49 -25.02 -7.03 12.70
CA LEU A 49 -24.85 -6.15 11.52
C LEU A 49 -25.99 -5.15 11.32
N ASN A 50 -27.04 -5.24 12.12
CA ASN A 50 -28.07 -4.19 12.21
C ASN A 50 -27.58 -2.92 12.89
N ARG A 51 -26.34 -2.88 13.37
CA ARG A 51 -25.71 -1.72 14.01
C ARG A 51 -24.51 -1.23 13.20
N TYR A 52 -24.39 0.10 13.06
CA TYR A 52 -23.19 0.69 12.47
C TYR A 52 -21.94 0.32 13.27
N PRO A 53 -20.82 0.03 12.62
CA PRO A 53 -19.55 -0.23 13.30
C PRO A 53 -18.99 1.04 13.96
N GLU A 54 -17.98 0.87 14.79
CA GLU A 54 -17.18 2.00 15.25
C GLU A 54 -16.46 2.66 14.05
N PRO A 55 -16.43 3.99 13.94
CA PRO A 55 -15.74 4.70 12.88
C PRO A 55 -14.26 4.29 12.73
N GLN A 56 -13.61 4.03 13.86
CA GLN A 56 -12.28 3.45 13.96
C GLN A 56 -12.33 2.32 14.98
N PRO A 57 -12.44 1.04 14.55
CA PRO A 57 -12.60 -0.09 15.46
C PRO A 57 -11.45 -0.14 16.48
N ALA A 58 -11.74 0.18 17.76
CA ALA A 58 -10.73 0.45 18.78
C ALA A 58 -9.80 -0.76 19.00
N GLY A 59 -10.36 -1.96 19.08
CA GLY A 59 -9.58 -3.19 19.27
C GLY A 59 -8.64 -3.47 18.09
N LEU A 60 -9.14 -3.33 16.87
CA LEU A 60 -8.32 -3.51 15.65
C LEU A 60 -7.23 -2.44 15.56
N ARG A 61 -7.58 -1.17 15.81
CA ARG A 61 -6.65 -0.05 15.81
C ARG A 61 -5.52 -0.26 16.82
N ALA A 62 -5.82 -0.67 18.03
CA ALA A 62 -4.82 -0.95 19.05
C ALA A 62 -3.90 -2.11 18.63
N ARG A 63 -4.46 -3.19 18.11
CA ARG A 63 -3.68 -4.35 17.67
C ARG A 63 -2.78 -4.08 16.46
N MET A 64 -3.25 -3.27 15.51
CA MET A 64 -2.43 -2.82 14.38
C MET A 64 -1.34 -1.83 14.83
N ALA A 65 -1.61 -0.96 15.79
CA ALA A 65 -0.61 -0.06 16.37
C ALA A 65 0.52 -0.85 17.04
N GLU A 66 0.19 -1.89 17.79
CA GLU A 66 1.16 -2.83 18.36
C GLU A 66 1.96 -3.55 17.29
N LEU A 67 1.28 -4.10 16.25
CA LEU A 67 1.90 -4.79 15.13
C LEU A 67 2.97 -3.93 14.44
N TYR A 68 2.65 -2.65 14.18
CA TYR A 68 3.54 -1.74 13.48
C TYR A 68 4.45 -0.94 14.44
N GLY A 69 4.33 -1.14 15.74
CA GLY A 69 5.17 -0.53 16.76
C GLY A 69 5.04 0.99 16.84
N VAL A 70 3.82 1.53 16.69
CA VAL A 70 3.51 2.95 16.81
C VAL A 70 2.47 3.20 17.92
N PRO A 71 2.42 4.39 18.52
CA PRO A 71 1.31 4.80 19.38
C PRO A 71 -0.02 4.75 18.64
N VAL A 72 -1.12 4.46 19.34
CA VAL A 72 -2.47 4.31 18.76
C VAL A 72 -2.94 5.61 18.08
N ASP A 73 -2.57 6.77 18.61
CA ASP A 73 -2.92 8.07 18.04
C ASP A 73 -2.19 8.37 16.71
N ARG A 74 -1.12 7.63 16.41
CA ARG A 74 -0.39 7.70 15.15
C ARG A 74 -0.88 6.71 14.09
N LEU A 75 -2.01 6.06 14.31
CA LEU A 75 -2.56 5.08 13.37
C LEU A 75 -4.03 5.33 13.07
N MET A 76 -4.37 5.27 11.79
CA MET A 76 -5.73 5.22 11.27
C MET A 76 -5.95 3.92 10.51
N VAL A 77 -6.98 3.16 10.83
CA VAL A 77 -7.42 1.99 10.05
C VAL A 77 -8.18 2.45 8.82
N THR A 78 -7.89 1.85 7.67
CA THR A 78 -8.47 2.22 6.36
C THR A 78 -8.96 0.99 5.60
N ARG A 79 -9.79 1.20 4.57
CA ARG A 79 -10.25 0.16 3.63
C ARG A 79 -9.15 -0.23 2.62
N GLY A 80 -8.10 -0.90 3.11
CA GLY A 80 -6.84 -1.10 2.39
C GLY A 80 -6.01 0.19 2.36
N SER A 81 -4.77 0.10 1.86
CA SER A 81 -3.92 1.28 1.64
C SER A 81 -4.49 2.24 0.59
N ASP A 82 -5.34 1.76 -0.32
CA ASP A 82 -5.97 2.57 -1.37
C ASP A 82 -6.76 3.75 -0.80
N GLU A 83 -7.51 3.55 0.30
CA GLU A 83 -8.22 4.65 0.97
C GLU A 83 -7.23 5.65 1.60
N GLY A 84 -6.11 5.17 2.12
CA GLY A 84 -5.04 6.04 2.63
C GLY A 84 -4.45 6.93 1.53
N ILE A 85 -4.21 6.37 0.34
CA ILE A 85 -3.75 7.11 -0.84
C ILE A 85 -4.75 8.21 -1.20
N ASP A 86 -6.02 7.85 -1.34
CA ASP A 86 -7.09 8.81 -1.70
C ASP A 86 -7.22 9.95 -0.68
N LEU A 87 -7.26 9.60 0.61
CA LEU A 87 -7.37 10.57 1.70
C LEU A 87 -6.19 11.54 1.74
N LEU A 88 -4.95 11.07 1.50
CA LEU A 88 -3.78 11.93 1.45
C LEU A 88 -3.89 12.96 0.32
N VAL A 89 -4.24 12.52 -0.88
CA VAL A 89 -4.41 13.44 -2.01
C VAL A 89 -5.52 14.46 -1.72
N ARG A 90 -6.65 14.04 -1.16
CA ARG A 90 -7.77 14.91 -0.78
C ARG A 90 -7.42 15.90 0.31
N ALA A 91 -6.59 15.49 1.29
CA ALA A 91 -6.21 16.33 2.42
C ALA A 91 -5.23 17.44 2.05
N PHE A 92 -4.30 17.14 1.14
CA PHE A 92 -3.13 18.00 0.89
C PHE A 92 -3.15 18.68 -0.47
N CYS A 93 -3.89 18.17 -1.48
CA CYS A 93 -3.88 18.72 -2.83
C CYS A 93 -5.15 19.50 -3.16
N ARG A 94 -5.05 20.82 -3.35
CA ARG A 94 -6.10 21.64 -3.96
C ARG A 94 -6.26 21.28 -5.44
N ALA A 95 -7.50 21.08 -5.87
CA ALA A 95 -7.80 20.75 -7.26
C ALA A 95 -7.24 21.79 -8.23
N GLY A 96 -6.55 21.35 -9.26
CA GLY A 96 -5.95 22.19 -10.30
C GLY A 96 -4.73 23.01 -9.86
N VAL A 97 -4.26 22.87 -8.61
CA VAL A 97 -3.18 23.70 -8.05
C VAL A 97 -2.03 22.84 -7.53
N ASP A 98 -2.30 22.00 -6.53
CA ASP A 98 -1.25 21.25 -5.82
C ASP A 98 -1.03 19.89 -6.49
N GLY A 99 0.23 19.59 -6.81
CA GLY A 99 0.64 18.41 -7.54
C GLY A 99 0.85 17.18 -6.68
N VAL A 100 0.73 16.02 -7.33
CA VAL A 100 1.13 14.70 -6.81
C VAL A 100 2.32 14.21 -7.62
N LEU A 101 3.43 13.87 -6.97
CA LEU A 101 4.61 13.29 -7.61
C LEU A 101 4.57 11.77 -7.48
N VAL A 102 4.82 11.08 -8.60
CA VAL A 102 4.95 9.63 -8.71
C VAL A 102 6.16 9.25 -9.58
N ALA A 103 6.70 8.06 -9.37
CA ALA A 103 7.84 7.54 -10.12
C ALA A 103 7.44 6.27 -10.91
N PRO A 104 6.88 6.41 -12.14
CA PRO A 104 6.50 5.27 -12.94
C PRO A 104 7.75 4.50 -13.48
N PRO A 105 7.65 3.16 -13.70
CA PRO A 105 6.47 2.34 -13.49
C PRO A 105 6.19 2.12 -11.99
N CYS A 106 4.99 2.45 -11.54
CA CYS A 106 4.59 2.35 -10.13
C CYS A 106 3.13 1.90 -9.99
N PHE A 107 2.65 1.78 -8.75
CA PHE A 107 1.26 1.40 -8.49
C PHE A 107 0.28 2.46 -9.02
N GLY A 108 -0.62 2.04 -9.91
CA GLY A 108 -1.47 2.96 -10.68
C GLY A 108 -2.47 3.78 -9.86
N MET A 109 -2.79 3.37 -8.61
CA MET A 109 -3.77 4.08 -7.77
C MET A 109 -3.30 5.47 -7.35
N TYR A 110 -2.00 5.74 -7.32
CA TYR A 110 -1.50 7.09 -7.04
C TYR A 110 -1.97 8.08 -8.11
N ALA A 111 -1.77 7.73 -9.39
CA ALA A 111 -2.21 8.55 -10.51
C ALA A 111 -3.75 8.61 -10.61
N VAL A 112 -4.45 7.52 -10.30
CA VAL A 112 -5.92 7.49 -10.27
C VAL A 112 -6.44 8.46 -9.22
N SER A 113 -5.94 8.43 -8.00
CA SER A 113 -6.36 9.34 -6.91
C SER A 113 -6.04 10.80 -7.24
N ALA A 114 -4.87 11.08 -7.83
CA ALA A 114 -4.53 12.42 -8.30
C ALA A 114 -5.55 12.92 -9.36
N ARG A 115 -5.89 12.10 -10.35
CA ARG A 115 -6.86 12.45 -11.41
C ARG A 115 -8.27 12.66 -10.85
N VAL A 116 -8.72 11.81 -9.93
CA VAL A 116 -10.03 11.95 -9.28
C VAL A 116 -10.14 13.26 -8.50
N GLN A 117 -9.06 13.68 -7.84
CA GLN A 117 -8.96 14.97 -7.14
C GLN A 117 -8.74 16.15 -8.09
N ASN A 118 -8.52 15.93 -9.39
CA ASN A 118 -8.04 16.93 -10.33
C ASN A 118 -6.72 17.60 -9.86
N ALA A 119 -5.86 16.84 -9.19
CA ALA A 119 -4.53 17.29 -8.81
C ALA A 119 -3.56 17.10 -10.00
N PRO A 120 -2.70 18.07 -10.34
CA PRO A 120 -1.65 17.91 -11.33
C PRO A 120 -0.78 16.68 -11.01
N LEU A 121 -0.51 15.84 -12.00
CA LEU A 121 0.36 14.69 -11.86
C LEU A 121 1.75 15.04 -12.38
N VAL A 122 2.76 14.91 -11.50
CA VAL A 122 4.17 15.08 -11.84
C VAL A 122 4.80 13.69 -11.87
N GLU A 123 5.33 13.30 -13.03
CA GLU A 123 5.92 11.99 -13.25
C GLU A 123 7.43 12.12 -13.41
N LEU A 124 8.20 11.49 -12.52
CA LEU A 124 9.64 11.28 -12.64
C LEU A 124 9.88 9.79 -12.81
N PRO A 125 10.05 9.30 -14.06
CA PRO A 125 10.19 7.87 -14.32
C PRO A 125 11.41 7.28 -13.61
N LEU A 126 11.26 6.04 -13.12
CA LEU A 126 12.39 5.26 -12.65
C LEU A 126 13.38 5.02 -13.79
N GLU A 127 14.67 4.97 -13.49
CA GLU A 127 15.73 4.66 -14.44
C GLU A 127 16.02 3.16 -14.42
N ASP A 128 15.93 2.50 -15.58
CA ASP A 128 16.32 1.10 -15.76
C ASP A 128 17.79 0.99 -16.14
N HIS A 129 18.62 0.52 -15.24
CA HIS A 129 20.04 0.30 -15.47
C HIS A 129 20.37 -1.12 -15.96
N GLY A 130 19.43 -1.80 -16.64
CA GLY A 130 19.63 -3.14 -17.22
C GLY A 130 19.63 -4.29 -16.21
N GLY A 131 19.27 -4.07 -14.98
CA GLY A 131 19.20 -5.10 -13.93
C GLY A 131 18.56 -4.61 -12.66
N ARG A 132 18.37 -3.32 -12.55
CA ARG A 132 17.75 -2.67 -11.40
C ARG A 132 17.14 -1.34 -11.81
N PHE A 133 15.95 -1.08 -11.31
CA PHE A 133 15.37 0.26 -11.37
C PHE A 133 15.89 1.13 -10.23
N SER A 134 16.10 2.40 -10.45
CA SER A 134 16.43 3.38 -9.43
C SER A 134 15.59 4.64 -9.56
N LEU A 135 15.41 5.34 -8.44
CA LEU A 135 14.75 6.63 -8.38
C LEU A 135 15.78 7.74 -8.61
N ASP A 136 15.47 8.70 -9.48
CA ASP A 136 16.23 9.94 -9.60
C ASP A 136 15.99 10.82 -8.35
N LEU A 137 16.84 10.64 -7.34
CA LEU A 137 16.74 11.39 -6.09
C LEU A 137 16.95 12.89 -6.30
N ILE A 138 17.82 13.29 -7.23
CA ILE A 138 18.12 14.70 -7.51
C ILE A 138 16.92 15.35 -8.18
N GLY A 139 16.31 14.69 -9.17
CA GLY A 139 15.11 15.20 -9.81
C GLY A 139 13.94 15.33 -8.85
N VAL A 140 13.77 14.39 -7.90
CA VAL A 140 12.74 14.49 -6.85
C VAL A 140 13.01 15.69 -5.94
N GLU A 141 14.26 15.90 -5.50
CA GLU A 141 14.64 17.06 -4.67
C GLU A 141 14.39 18.38 -5.39
N ASP A 142 14.71 18.47 -6.68
CA ASP A 142 14.48 19.67 -7.48
C ASP A 142 12.98 20.01 -7.57
N VAL A 143 12.15 19.01 -7.89
CA VAL A 143 10.70 19.18 -7.94
C VAL A 143 10.12 19.57 -6.57
N LEU A 144 10.63 19.01 -5.47
CA LEU A 144 10.19 19.36 -4.11
C LEU A 144 10.54 20.79 -3.74
N THR A 145 11.68 21.30 -4.22
CA THR A 145 12.17 22.64 -3.88
C THR A 145 11.52 23.73 -4.74
N HIS A 146 11.25 23.45 -6.02
CA HIS A 146 10.83 24.44 -7.00
C HIS A 146 9.43 24.22 -7.58
N GLY A 147 8.80 23.08 -7.27
CA GLY A 147 7.49 22.70 -7.81
C GLY A 147 6.33 22.93 -6.83
N ASP A 148 5.11 22.85 -7.38
CA ASP A 148 3.86 22.94 -6.60
C ASP A 148 3.37 21.57 -6.14
N VAL A 149 4.29 20.63 -5.84
CA VAL A 149 3.96 19.30 -5.33
C VAL A 149 3.62 19.37 -3.84
N ARG A 150 2.53 18.69 -3.44
CA ARG A 150 2.09 18.57 -2.05
C ARG A 150 2.09 17.15 -1.51
N VAL A 151 2.06 16.16 -2.39
CA VAL A 151 2.15 14.74 -2.00
C VAL A 151 3.15 14.04 -2.92
N VAL A 152 4.08 13.31 -2.34
CA VAL A 152 4.99 12.41 -3.06
C VAL A 152 4.67 10.98 -2.65
N PHE A 153 4.40 10.10 -3.60
CA PHE A 153 4.26 8.67 -3.34
C PHE A 153 5.52 7.91 -3.73
N LEU A 154 6.11 7.24 -2.76
CA LEU A 154 7.21 6.29 -2.94
C LEU A 154 6.73 4.89 -2.59
N CYS A 155 6.80 3.93 -3.52
CA CYS A 155 6.49 2.54 -3.24
C CYS A 155 7.77 1.80 -2.86
N SER A 156 7.84 1.25 -1.64
CA SER A 156 9.04 0.54 -1.15
C SER A 156 8.66 -0.62 -0.23
N PRO A 157 8.81 -1.87 -0.71
CA PRO A 157 9.25 -2.31 -2.04
C PRO A 157 8.31 -1.88 -3.18
N ALA A 158 8.92 -1.52 -4.31
CA ALA A 158 8.23 -0.94 -5.44
C ALA A 158 7.43 -1.98 -6.25
N ASN A 159 6.17 -1.68 -6.56
CA ASN A 159 5.34 -2.45 -7.46
C ASN A 159 5.20 -1.67 -8.79
N PRO A 160 5.67 -2.22 -9.95
CA PRO A 160 5.95 -3.64 -10.19
C PRO A 160 7.43 -4.04 -10.16
N THR A 161 8.35 -3.14 -9.91
CA THR A 161 9.79 -3.34 -10.14
C THR A 161 10.50 -4.17 -9.06
N GLY A 162 9.95 -4.23 -7.84
CA GLY A 162 10.45 -5.07 -6.75
C GLY A 162 11.53 -4.43 -5.86
N GLN A 163 12.13 -3.30 -6.24
CA GLN A 163 13.21 -2.69 -5.48
C GLN A 163 12.69 -1.98 -4.22
N ALA A 164 13.47 -2.03 -3.13
CA ALA A 164 13.26 -1.24 -1.94
C ALA A 164 14.23 -0.05 -1.88
N LEU A 165 13.74 1.08 -1.40
CA LEU A 165 14.55 2.24 -1.06
C LEU A 165 15.22 2.03 0.29
N SER A 166 16.48 2.43 0.42
CA SER A 166 17.17 2.43 1.70
C SER A 166 16.61 3.52 2.62
N LEU A 167 16.75 3.35 3.94
CA LEU A 167 16.38 4.39 4.91
C LEU A 167 17.13 5.71 4.67
N LYS A 168 18.36 5.66 4.12
CA LYS A 168 19.14 6.87 3.77
C LYS A 168 18.50 7.65 2.61
N GLU A 169 18.02 6.95 1.59
CA GLU A 169 17.31 7.57 0.45
C GLU A 169 16.00 8.17 0.91
N ILE A 170 15.22 7.46 1.72
CA ILE A 170 13.96 7.96 2.28
C ILE A 170 14.21 9.18 3.17
N ALA A 171 15.21 9.15 4.07
CA ALA A 171 15.55 10.28 4.93
C ALA A 171 16.02 11.49 4.13
N ARG A 172 16.80 11.29 3.07
CA ARG A 172 17.23 12.35 2.15
C ARG A 172 16.02 13.05 1.51
N LEU A 173 15.07 12.29 0.97
CA LEU A 173 13.87 12.84 0.37
C LEU A 173 12.92 13.46 1.41
N ALA A 174 12.82 12.88 2.61
CA ALA A 174 12.05 13.46 3.70
C ALA A 174 12.62 14.82 4.12
N LYS A 175 13.95 14.96 4.16
CA LYS A 175 14.58 16.25 4.42
C LYS A 175 14.25 17.30 3.35
N ALA A 176 14.26 16.91 2.07
CA ALA A 176 13.91 17.82 0.97
C ALA A 176 12.40 18.17 0.96
N ALA A 177 11.53 17.25 1.37
CA ALA A 177 10.08 17.48 1.44
C ALA A 177 9.65 18.38 2.61
N ALA A 178 10.53 18.66 3.57
CA ALA A 178 10.21 19.41 4.78
C ALA A 178 9.67 20.83 4.47
N GLY A 179 8.43 21.10 4.88
CA GLY A 179 7.75 22.38 4.62
C GLY A 179 7.15 22.52 3.20
N HIS A 180 7.37 21.56 2.31
CA HIS A 180 6.91 21.58 0.92
C HIS A 180 5.81 20.54 0.63
N ALA A 181 6.03 19.28 1.06
CA ALA A 181 5.14 18.18 0.72
C ALA A 181 5.07 17.12 1.84
N VAL A 182 3.99 16.34 1.82
CA VAL A 182 3.91 15.06 2.54
C VAL A 182 4.63 14.00 1.72
N LEU A 183 5.54 13.27 2.35
CA LEU A 183 6.20 12.11 1.78
C LEU A 183 5.47 10.84 2.22
N ALA A 184 4.73 10.22 1.33
CA ALA A 184 4.00 8.98 1.58
C ALA A 184 4.81 7.78 1.07
N VAL A 185 5.31 6.95 1.99
CA VAL A 185 5.99 5.69 1.64
C VAL A 185 4.98 4.56 1.75
N ASP A 186 4.69 3.92 0.60
CA ASP A 186 3.81 2.75 0.55
C ASP A 186 4.62 1.49 0.81
N GLU A 187 4.44 0.94 1.99
CA GLU A 187 5.10 -0.25 2.52
C GLU A 187 4.19 -1.49 2.44
N ALA A 188 3.36 -1.61 1.40
CA ALA A 188 2.44 -2.75 1.24
C ALA A 188 3.15 -4.12 1.19
N TYR A 189 4.45 -4.15 0.91
CA TYR A 189 5.26 -5.36 0.78
C TYR A 189 6.40 -5.44 1.80
N ALA A 190 6.44 -4.57 2.79
CA ALA A 190 7.57 -4.43 3.72
C ALA A 190 7.88 -5.72 4.51
N GLU A 191 6.88 -6.57 4.76
CA GLU A 191 7.09 -7.85 5.47
C GLU A 191 7.94 -8.85 4.68
N PHE A 192 8.05 -8.69 3.35
CA PHE A 192 8.88 -9.54 2.48
C PHE A 192 10.28 -8.97 2.24
N SER A 193 10.54 -7.75 2.71
CA SER A 193 11.77 -7.01 2.45
C SER A 193 12.84 -7.27 3.51
N SER A 194 14.08 -7.27 3.06
CA SER A 194 15.26 -7.23 3.93
C SER A 194 15.57 -5.80 4.43
N VAL A 195 14.98 -4.78 3.79
CA VAL A 195 15.15 -3.38 4.19
C VAL A 195 14.17 -3.05 5.32
N ALA A 196 14.68 -2.41 6.36
CA ALA A 196 13.84 -2.00 7.49
C ALA A 196 12.79 -0.94 7.08
N SER A 197 11.63 -0.98 7.77
CA SER A 197 10.57 0.01 7.59
C SER A 197 11.04 1.44 7.89
N ALA A 198 10.58 2.39 7.11
CA ALA A 198 10.79 3.83 7.34
C ALA A 198 10.12 4.36 8.62
N ARG A 199 9.41 3.51 9.38
CA ARG A 199 8.83 3.86 10.69
C ARG A 199 9.85 4.52 11.63
N SER A 200 11.10 4.08 11.61
CA SER A 200 12.16 4.66 12.44
C SER A 200 12.46 6.14 12.16
N LEU A 201 12.05 6.64 11.00
CA LEU A 201 12.24 8.03 10.58
C LEU A 201 11.07 8.95 10.95
N MET A 202 9.93 8.40 11.37
CA MET A 202 8.70 9.19 11.60
C MET A 202 8.80 10.19 12.75
N ASP A 203 9.70 9.98 13.70
CA ASP A 203 9.91 10.93 14.82
C ASP A 203 10.75 12.13 14.38
N GLU A 204 11.63 11.95 13.40
CA GLU A 204 12.45 13.00 12.83
C GLU A 204 11.70 13.83 11.77
N PHE A 205 10.80 13.18 11.00
CA PHE A 205 10.10 13.80 9.88
C PHE A 205 8.57 13.73 10.05
N PRO A 206 7.93 14.76 10.68
CA PRO A 206 6.48 14.77 10.93
C PRO A 206 5.59 14.71 9.68
N HIS A 207 6.12 15.06 8.51
CA HIS A 207 5.44 14.98 7.20
C HIS A 207 5.68 13.64 6.47
N LEU A 208 6.41 12.69 7.10
CA LEU A 208 6.53 11.32 6.61
C LEU A 208 5.29 10.52 7.02
N VAL A 209 4.66 9.91 6.04
CA VAL A 209 3.47 9.06 6.20
C VAL A 209 3.76 7.68 5.65
N LEU A 210 3.39 6.63 6.37
CA LEU A 210 3.51 5.26 5.89
C LEU A 210 2.14 4.67 5.59
N LEU A 211 2.04 3.94 4.47
CA LEU A 211 0.87 3.16 4.11
C LEU A 211 1.15 1.68 4.35
N ARG A 212 0.26 1.01 5.06
CA ARG A 212 0.36 -0.42 5.39
C ARG A 212 -0.90 -1.15 5.00
N THR A 213 -0.81 -2.45 4.77
CA THR A 213 -1.98 -3.26 4.40
C THR A 213 -1.90 -4.67 4.96
N LEU A 214 -3.05 -5.24 5.32
CA LEU A 214 -3.16 -6.68 5.64
C LEU A 214 -3.40 -7.54 4.40
N SER A 215 -3.47 -6.95 3.21
CA SER A 215 -3.81 -7.65 1.96
C SER A 215 -2.74 -8.62 1.48
N LYS A 216 -1.46 -8.43 1.83
CA LYS A 216 -0.33 -9.19 1.26
C LYS A 216 0.19 -10.23 2.25
N ALA A 217 1.07 -9.85 3.16
CA ALA A 217 1.70 -10.76 4.11
C ALA A 217 0.70 -11.47 5.04
N TYR A 218 -0.42 -10.84 5.35
CA TYR A 218 -1.44 -11.37 6.24
C TYR A 218 -2.59 -12.08 5.53
N ALA A 219 -2.52 -12.26 4.19
CA ALA A 219 -3.48 -13.00 3.36
C ALA A 219 -4.94 -12.49 3.46
N LEU A 220 -5.15 -11.20 3.72
CA LEU A 220 -6.47 -10.60 3.91
C LEU A 220 -6.86 -9.63 2.77
N ALA A 221 -6.46 -9.94 1.53
CA ALA A 221 -6.76 -9.08 0.38
C ALA A 221 -8.27 -8.80 0.22
N GLY A 222 -9.12 -9.80 0.44
CA GLY A 222 -10.58 -9.69 0.36
C GLY A 222 -11.22 -8.95 1.55
N ALA A 223 -10.56 -8.87 2.70
CA ALA A 223 -11.07 -8.16 3.89
C ALA A 223 -10.97 -6.64 3.79
N ARG A 224 -10.12 -6.13 2.87
CA ARG A 224 -9.93 -4.69 2.62
C ARG A 224 -9.53 -3.91 3.88
N ILE A 225 -8.48 -4.33 4.58
CA ILE A 225 -7.93 -3.65 5.76
C ILE A 225 -6.51 -3.16 5.47
N GLY A 226 -6.28 -1.89 5.78
CA GLY A 226 -4.99 -1.22 5.74
C GLY A 226 -4.86 -0.21 6.87
N ALA A 227 -3.77 0.52 6.87
CA ALA A 227 -3.53 1.60 7.82
C ALA A 227 -2.70 2.71 7.20
N VAL A 228 -2.95 3.92 7.69
CA VAL A 228 -2.05 5.07 7.56
C VAL A 228 -1.35 5.26 8.91
N LEU A 229 -0.03 5.39 8.87
CA LEU A 229 0.79 5.75 10.03
C LEU A 229 1.34 7.15 9.80
N ALA A 230 1.09 8.08 10.74
CA ALA A 230 1.54 9.46 10.66
C ALA A 230 1.58 10.09 12.06
N VAL A 231 2.00 11.33 12.16
CA VAL A 231 1.84 12.12 13.40
C VAL A 231 0.35 12.35 13.70
N PRO A 232 -0.04 12.50 14.99
CA PRO A 232 -1.44 12.59 15.39
C PRO A 232 -2.23 13.67 14.66
N GLU A 233 -1.62 14.80 14.36
CA GLU A 233 -2.25 15.92 13.65
C GLU A 233 -2.67 15.52 12.22
N VAL A 234 -1.85 14.78 11.51
CA VAL A 234 -2.19 14.24 10.17
C VAL A 234 -3.30 13.21 10.29
N ILE A 235 -3.22 12.31 11.26
CA ILE A 235 -4.26 11.29 11.51
C ILE A 235 -5.63 11.94 11.75
N GLU A 236 -5.70 13.01 12.54
CA GLU A 236 -6.97 13.70 12.81
C GLU A 236 -7.55 14.36 11.54
N VAL A 237 -6.70 14.97 10.71
CA VAL A 237 -7.14 15.52 9.39
C VAL A 237 -7.71 14.41 8.52
N LEU A 238 -7.01 13.29 8.36
CA LEU A 238 -7.48 12.18 7.53
C LEU A 238 -8.78 11.57 8.07
N ARG A 239 -8.92 11.46 9.40
CA ARG A 239 -10.15 10.97 10.04
C ARG A 239 -11.34 11.89 9.82
N SER A 240 -11.13 13.20 9.72
CA SER A 240 -12.21 14.15 9.42
C SER A 240 -12.75 14.01 8.00
N LEU A 241 -11.93 13.53 7.06
CA LEU A 241 -12.26 13.37 5.64
C LEU A 241 -12.79 11.97 5.30
N ALA A 242 -12.51 10.99 6.14
CA ALA A 242 -12.91 9.61 5.89
C ALA A 242 -14.42 9.42 6.00
N ALA A 243 -14.94 8.43 5.28
CA ALA A 243 -16.32 7.98 5.48
C ALA A 243 -16.51 7.54 6.94
N PRO A 244 -17.64 7.89 7.59
CA PRO A 244 -17.82 7.71 9.02
C PRO A 244 -17.78 6.25 9.48
N TYR A 245 -18.08 5.30 8.60
CA TYR A 245 -18.17 3.87 8.88
C TYR A 245 -17.44 3.06 7.79
N ALA A 246 -16.22 3.48 7.47
CA ALA A 246 -15.47 2.94 6.34
C ALA A 246 -15.16 1.44 6.47
N VAL A 247 -14.87 0.97 7.68
CA VAL A 247 -14.45 -0.41 7.94
C VAL A 247 -15.65 -1.23 8.43
N ALA A 248 -16.06 -2.23 7.64
CA ALA A 248 -17.17 -3.11 7.98
C ALA A 248 -16.84 -3.99 9.21
N ALA A 249 -17.83 -4.20 10.07
CA ALA A 249 -17.66 -5.00 11.30
C ALA A 249 -17.13 -6.42 11.04
N PRO A 250 -17.59 -7.19 10.03
CA PRO A 250 -17.03 -8.51 9.72
C PRO A 250 -15.55 -8.45 9.33
N SER A 251 -15.15 -7.46 8.53
CA SER A 251 -13.75 -7.26 8.13
C SER A 251 -12.87 -6.92 9.34
N ALA A 252 -13.36 -6.05 10.24
CA ALA A 252 -12.64 -5.68 11.45
C ALA A 252 -12.44 -6.88 12.39
N SER A 253 -13.50 -7.68 12.59
CA SER A 253 -13.46 -8.88 13.44
C SER A 253 -12.50 -9.94 12.87
N LEU A 254 -12.58 -10.21 11.56
CA LEU A 254 -11.68 -11.13 10.88
C LEU A 254 -10.22 -10.67 10.98
N ALA A 255 -9.95 -9.37 10.74
CA ALA A 255 -8.63 -8.81 10.85
C ALA A 255 -8.07 -8.91 12.28
N LEU A 256 -8.89 -8.60 13.29
CA LEU A 256 -8.50 -8.74 14.70
C LEU A 256 -8.12 -10.18 15.04
N SER A 257 -8.89 -11.17 14.57
CA SER A 257 -8.58 -12.60 14.74
C SER A 257 -7.27 -12.98 14.04
N ALA A 258 -7.03 -12.49 12.83
CA ALA A 258 -5.81 -12.76 12.07
C ALA A 258 -4.55 -12.09 12.67
N LEU A 259 -4.72 -11.13 13.55
CA LEU A 259 -3.63 -10.49 14.30
C LEU A 259 -3.40 -11.13 15.68
N GLY A 260 -4.06 -12.23 16.02
CA GLY A 260 -3.75 -13.04 17.19
C GLY A 260 -2.37 -13.70 17.10
N GLU A 261 -1.75 -14.06 18.23
CA GLU A 261 -0.38 -14.55 18.31
C GLU A 261 -0.10 -15.75 17.38
N THR A 262 -0.99 -16.76 17.42
CA THR A 262 -0.86 -17.96 16.57
C THR A 262 -0.95 -17.62 15.09
N ALA A 263 -1.90 -16.76 14.70
CA ALA A 263 -2.07 -16.35 13.31
C ALA A 263 -0.89 -15.51 12.81
N LEU A 264 -0.33 -14.64 13.65
CA LEU A 264 0.88 -13.88 13.34
C LEU A 264 2.12 -14.78 13.20
N ALA A 265 2.24 -15.82 14.03
CA ALA A 265 3.31 -16.81 13.88
C ALA A 265 3.22 -17.49 12.51
N GLN A 266 2.03 -17.99 12.15
CA GLN A 266 1.79 -18.59 10.83
C GLN A 266 2.04 -17.61 9.67
N ALA A 267 1.66 -16.33 9.82
CA ALA A 267 1.94 -15.32 8.81
C ALA A 267 3.45 -15.13 8.59
N ARG A 268 4.23 -15.07 9.67
CA ARG A 268 5.71 -14.99 9.60
C ARG A 268 6.31 -16.19 8.87
N ASP A 269 5.85 -17.42 9.19
CA ASP A 269 6.34 -18.64 8.52
C ASP A 269 6.02 -18.65 7.03
N ARG A 270 4.81 -18.17 6.65
CA ARG A 270 4.41 -18.03 5.24
C ARG A 270 5.25 -16.96 4.52
N VAL A 271 5.51 -15.83 5.15
CA VAL A 271 6.41 -14.80 4.62
C VAL A 271 7.80 -15.36 4.38
N ALA A 272 8.37 -16.06 5.36
CA ALA A 272 9.67 -16.70 5.22
C ALA A 272 9.71 -17.75 4.08
N THR A 273 8.63 -18.51 3.92
CA THR A 273 8.48 -19.45 2.80
C THR A 273 8.39 -18.70 1.47
N THR A 274 7.57 -17.66 1.38
CA THR A 274 7.46 -16.82 0.15
C THR A 274 8.80 -16.23 -0.25
N ILE A 275 9.61 -15.78 0.71
CA ILE A 275 10.95 -15.24 0.43
C ILE A 275 11.85 -16.34 -0.17
N ARG A 276 11.88 -17.57 0.41
CA ARG A 276 12.65 -18.69 -0.14
C ARG A 276 12.18 -19.07 -1.54
N GLU A 277 10.87 -19.16 -1.74
CA GLU A 277 10.27 -19.48 -3.04
C GLU A 277 10.58 -18.39 -4.08
N ARG A 278 10.57 -17.12 -3.68
CA ARG A 278 10.96 -16.01 -4.56
C ARG A 278 12.37 -16.17 -5.10
N GLU A 279 13.34 -16.49 -4.22
CA GLU A 279 14.73 -16.67 -4.63
C GLU A 279 14.90 -17.91 -5.51
N ALA A 280 14.23 -19.02 -5.19
CA ALA A 280 14.23 -20.22 -6.01
C ALA A 280 13.63 -19.95 -7.40
N LEU A 281 12.47 -19.28 -7.43
CA LEU A 281 11.77 -18.93 -8.66
C LEU A 281 12.58 -17.98 -9.55
N LEU A 282 13.27 -16.99 -8.96
CA LEU A 282 14.19 -16.10 -9.67
C LEU A 282 15.29 -16.89 -10.37
N GLN A 283 15.89 -17.88 -9.69
CA GLN A 283 16.94 -18.70 -10.28
C GLN A 283 16.38 -19.63 -11.39
N SER A 284 15.19 -20.20 -11.17
CA SER A 284 14.54 -21.07 -12.18
C SER A 284 14.19 -20.29 -13.44
N LEU A 285 13.56 -19.12 -13.30
CA LEU A 285 13.18 -18.27 -14.45
C LEU A 285 14.37 -17.84 -15.29
N ARG A 286 15.53 -17.58 -14.68
CA ARG A 286 16.76 -17.24 -15.40
C ARG A 286 17.26 -18.35 -16.33
N ARG A 287 16.81 -19.59 -16.11
CA ARG A 287 17.17 -20.76 -16.93
C ARG A 287 16.12 -21.11 -17.96
N VAL A 288 14.99 -20.41 -18.00
CA VAL A 288 13.91 -20.64 -18.99
C VAL A 288 14.24 -20.00 -20.31
N ASP A 289 13.98 -20.71 -21.41
CA ASP A 289 14.14 -20.16 -22.76
C ASP A 289 13.14 -19.02 -23.01
N GLY A 290 13.64 -17.94 -23.62
CA GLY A 290 12.84 -16.75 -23.91
C GLY A 290 12.73 -15.77 -22.75
N VAL A 291 13.21 -16.10 -21.55
CA VAL A 291 13.39 -15.11 -20.48
C VAL A 291 14.66 -14.30 -20.73
N VAL A 292 14.51 -13.00 -20.87
CA VAL A 292 15.60 -12.05 -21.11
C VAL A 292 16.22 -11.57 -19.81
N HIS A 293 15.35 -11.18 -18.86
CA HIS A 293 15.79 -10.68 -17.55
C HIS A 293 14.76 -10.94 -16.47
N VAL A 294 15.26 -11.23 -15.27
CA VAL A 294 14.43 -11.33 -14.04
C VAL A 294 15.00 -10.35 -13.02
N TYR A 295 14.20 -9.34 -12.67
CA TYR A 295 14.61 -8.33 -11.69
C TYR A 295 14.60 -8.91 -10.29
N PRO A 296 15.65 -8.68 -9.47
CA PRO A 296 15.60 -8.96 -8.04
C PRO A 296 14.44 -8.20 -7.38
N SER A 297 13.79 -8.82 -6.40
CA SER A 297 12.63 -8.24 -5.74
C SER A 297 12.68 -8.39 -4.24
N GLU A 298 12.21 -7.38 -3.54
CA GLU A 298 11.94 -7.37 -2.10
C GLU A 298 10.43 -7.54 -1.80
N GLY A 299 9.60 -7.75 -2.85
CA GLY A 299 8.17 -8.04 -2.72
C GLY A 299 7.85 -9.53 -2.80
N ASN A 300 6.56 -9.87 -2.88
CA ASN A 300 6.08 -11.23 -3.11
C ASN A 300 5.79 -11.51 -4.61
N PHE A 301 6.57 -10.93 -5.49
CA PHE A 301 6.47 -11.07 -6.95
C PHE A 301 7.83 -10.83 -7.60
N LEU A 302 7.94 -11.23 -8.86
CA LEU A 302 9.07 -10.94 -9.74
C LEU A 302 8.59 -10.19 -10.98
N LEU A 303 9.36 -9.21 -11.44
CA LEU A 303 9.21 -8.60 -12.76
C LEU A 303 10.13 -9.33 -13.72
N VAL A 304 9.59 -9.80 -14.84
CA VAL A 304 10.28 -10.66 -15.79
C VAL A 304 10.14 -10.10 -17.20
N ARG A 305 11.26 -9.88 -17.91
CA ARG A 305 11.28 -9.51 -19.32
C ARG A 305 11.39 -10.76 -20.19
N PHE A 306 10.64 -10.78 -21.26
CA PHE A 306 10.62 -11.87 -22.24
C PHE A 306 11.03 -11.37 -23.60
N ALA A 307 11.71 -12.21 -24.38
CA ALA A 307 12.01 -11.94 -25.80
C ALA A 307 10.72 -11.84 -26.63
N ASP A 308 9.70 -12.62 -26.27
CA ASP A 308 8.35 -12.60 -26.82
C ASP A 308 7.34 -12.72 -25.67
N ALA A 309 6.91 -11.57 -25.15
CA ALA A 309 5.97 -11.53 -24.04
C ALA A 309 4.55 -11.95 -24.44
N ASP A 310 4.16 -11.81 -25.72
CA ASP A 310 2.87 -12.32 -26.22
C ASP A 310 2.84 -13.84 -26.18
N SER A 311 3.88 -14.48 -26.69
CA SER A 311 4.02 -15.94 -26.64
C SER A 311 4.06 -16.47 -25.21
N ALA A 312 4.83 -15.80 -24.32
CA ALA A 312 4.90 -16.18 -22.90
C ALA A 312 3.51 -16.09 -22.22
N LEU A 313 2.78 -14.98 -22.44
CA LEU A 313 1.45 -14.79 -21.90
C LEU A 313 0.45 -15.82 -22.43
N ALA A 314 0.49 -16.12 -23.74
CA ALA A 314 -0.35 -17.14 -24.33
C ALA A 314 -0.09 -18.55 -23.76
N ARG A 315 1.17 -18.91 -23.51
CA ARG A 315 1.56 -20.18 -22.88
C ARG A 315 1.05 -20.27 -21.43
N PHE A 316 1.18 -19.19 -20.64
CA PHE A 316 0.61 -19.13 -19.29
C PHE A 316 -0.90 -19.35 -19.32
N LEU A 317 -1.62 -18.64 -20.17
CA LEU A 317 -3.08 -18.75 -20.25
C LEU A 317 -3.51 -20.16 -20.72
N ALA A 318 -2.81 -20.77 -21.69
CA ALA A 318 -3.09 -22.12 -22.15
C ALA A 318 -2.88 -23.18 -21.05
N ALA A 319 -1.95 -22.94 -20.12
CA ALA A 319 -1.71 -23.77 -18.96
C ALA A 319 -2.62 -23.43 -17.75
N GLY A 320 -3.54 -22.48 -17.89
CA GLY A 320 -4.41 -22.03 -16.79
C GLY A 320 -3.69 -21.15 -15.75
N VAL A 321 -2.50 -20.62 -16.06
CA VAL A 321 -1.74 -19.73 -15.20
C VAL A 321 -2.04 -18.28 -15.56
N VAL A 322 -2.46 -17.49 -14.59
CA VAL A 322 -2.76 -16.06 -14.77
C VAL A 322 -1.68 -15.21 -14.13
N VAL A 323 -0.96 -14.43 -14.95
CA VAL A 323 0.06 -13.49 -14.53
C VAL A 323 -0.38 -12.05 -14.85
N ARG A 324 0.29 -11.06 -14.28
CA ARG A 324 -0.05 -9.66 -14.55
C ARG A 324 0.74 -9.13 -15.74
N ASP A 325 0.01 -8.76 -16.79
CA ASP A 325 0.56 -8.01 -17.92
C ASP A 325 0.94 -6.59 -17.49
N MET A 326 2.22 -6.23 -17.67
CA MET A 326 2.75 -4.91 -17.33
C MET A 326 3.12 -4.09 -18.56
N ARG A 327 2.93 -4.62 -19.78
CA ARG A 327 3.42 -4.05 -21.05
C ARG A 327 2.84 -2.68 -21.40
N SER A 328 1.70 -2.31 -20.80
CA SER A 328 1.12 -0.98 -20.94
C SER A 328 1.80 0.10 -20.08
N MET A 329 2.68 -0.29 -19.15
CA MET A 329 3.42 0.65 -18.32
C MET A 329 4.68 1.18 -19.02
N PRO A 330 5.09 2.41 -18.73
CA PRO A 330 6.35 2.96 -19.27
C PRO A 330 7.52 2.01 -19.04
N GLN A 331 8.37 1.84 -20.05
CA GLN A 331 9.60 1.03 -20.04
C GLN A 331 9.39 -0.49 -19.87
N LEU A 332 8.16 -1.01 -19.81
CA LEU A 332 7.84 -2.41 -19.54
C LEU A 332 7.18 -3.14 -20.72
N GLY A 333 7.40 -2.70 -21.97
CA GLY A 333 6.75 -3.24 -23.18
C GLY A 333 6.97 -4.74 -23.44
N ASP A 334 7.89 -5.37 -22.74
CA ASP A 334 8.25 -6.80 -22.83
C ASP A 334 8.13 -7.53 -21.48
N ALA A 335 7.51 -6.91 -20.47
CA ALA A 335 7.54 -7.40 -19.09
C ALA A 335 6.18 -7.92 -18.60
N LEU A 336 6.24 -9.00 -17.84
CA LEU A 336 5.14 -9.55 -17.04
C LEU A 336 5.53 -9.56 -15.57
N ARG A 337 4.57 -9.28 -14.66
CA ARG A 337 4.77 -9.44 -13.21
C ARG A 337 4.16 -10.74 -12.77
N ILE A 338 4.96 -11.58 -12.12
CA ILE A 338 4.61 -12.91 -11.64
C ILE A 338 4.59 -12.88 -10.12
N SER A 339 3.45 -13.16 -9.50
CA SER A 339 3.38 -13.34 -8.04
C SER A 339 4.07 -14.64 -7.64
N VAL A 340 4.73 -14.63 -6.49
CA VAL A 340 5.28 -15.85 -5.90
C VAL A 340 4.12 -16.64 -5.31
N GLY A 341 3.89 -17.83 -5.84
CA GLY A 341 2.85 -18.78 -5.41
C GLY A 341 3.37 -19.77 -4.36
N ALA A 342 2.52 -20.74 -4.03
CA ALA A 342 2.95 -21.95 -3.35
C ALA A 342 3.94 -22.76 -4.22
N PRO A 343 4.75 -23.67 -3.64
CA PRO A 343 5.74 -24.42 -4.42
C PRO A 343 5.16 -25.10 -5.65
N GLU A 344 3.96 -25.68 -5.55
CA GLU A 344 3.27 -26.35 -6.63
C GLU A 344 2.81 -25.38 -7.73
N GLU A 345 2.36 -24.18 -7.34
CA GLU A 345 1.95 -23.12 -8.27
C GLU A 345 3.17 -22.58 -9.02
N ASN A 346 4.32 -22.40 -8.34
CA ASN A 346 5.56 -21.97 -8.96
C ASN A 346 6.08 -23.02 -9.97
N GLN A 347 5.99 -24.32 -9.63
CA GLN A 347 6.35 -25.41 -10.53
C GLN A 347 5.45 -25.44 -11.77
N ALA A 348 4.13 -25.31 -11.61
CA ALA A 348 3.19 -25.25 -12.71
C ALA A 348 3.48 -24.04 -13.64
N MET A 349 3.84 -22.92 -13.08
CA MET A 349 4.19 -21.71 -13.83
C MET A 349 5.49 -21.92 -14.63
N ILE A 350 6.53 -22.52 -14.08
CA ILE A 350 7.77 -22.86 -14.82
C ILE A 350 7.49 -23.89 -15.91
N ALA A 351 6.67 -24.92 -15.63
CA ALA A 351 6.28 -25.92 -16.62
C ALA A 351 5.52 -25.31 -17.81
N ALA A 352 4.66 -24.33 -17.56
CA ALA A 352 3.95 -23.60 -18.62
C ALA A 352 4.89 -22.91 -19.62
N LEU A 353 6.07 -22.51 -19.18
CA LEU A 353 7.13 -21.95 -20.04
C LEU A 353 8.01 -23.01 -20.72
N GLY A 354 7.76 -24.31 -20.50
CA GLY A 354 8.51 -25.43 -21.08
C GLY A 354 9.63 -25.96 -20.20
N GLY A 355 9.64 -25.58 -18.93
CA GLY A 355 10.64 -26.03 -17.95
C GLY A 355 11.99 -25.30 -18.07
N GLU A 356 12.92 -25.71 -17.24
CA GLU A 356 14.30 -25.19 -17.23
C GLU A 356 15.13 -25.88 -18.33
N LYS A 357 16.12 -25.17 -18.89
CA LYS A 357 17.14 -25.76 -19.75
C LYS A 357 17.85 -26.91 -19.01
N THR A 358 17.82 -28.08 -19.57
CA THR A 358 18.76 -29.16 -19.17
C THR A 358 20.17 -28.71 -19.56
N ARG A 359 21.07 -28.61 -18.59
CA ARG A 359 22.49 -28.31 -18.84
C ARG A 359 23.18 -29.46 -19.56
#